data_84ecf98f184c2b07ca71adaa1ca40b08
#
_entry.id   84ecf98f184c2b07ca71adaa1ca40b08
#
_cell.length_a   1.000
_cell.length_b   1.000
_cell.length_c   1.000
_cell.angle_alpha   90.00
_cell.angle_beta   90.00
_cell.angle_gamma   90.00
#
_symmetry.space_group_name_H-M   'P 1'
#
loop_
_entity.id
_entity.type
_entity.pdbx_description
1 polymer ?
#
loop_
_entity_poly.entity_id
_entity_poly.type
_entity_poly.pdbx_seq_one_letter_code
_entity_poly.pdbx_strand_id
1 'polypeptide(L)'
;QIISKAKNSNDLVHQLKVLEGNEHIVYSASVVYINNRPEWRFIGSANMTMRNLSNDFILKYVEDNWNTIQHSVGGYEIESAGASLFSKIDGDYFSVLGIPILQLIDYLINRGVIKQ
;
A
#
# COMPACT_ATOMS: atom_id res chain seq x y z
N GLN A 1 9.25 -10.88 -0.72
CA GLN A 1 10.19 -9.91 -0.16
C GLN A 1 9.49 -9.02 0.87
N ILE A 2 10.10 -8.87 2.04
CA ILE A 2 9.56 -8.04 3.11
C ILE A 2 10.06 -6.61 2.92
N ILE A 3 9.12 -5.67 2.87
CA ILE A 3 9.43 -4.26 2.70
C ILE A 3 9.05 -3.56 3.99
N SER A 4 10.00 -2.82 4.56
CA SER A 4 9.75 -2.00 5.74
C SER A 4 9.79 -0.52 5.36
N LYS A 5 9.31 0.31 6.28
CA LYS A 5 9.31 1.76 6.12
C LYS A 5 10.74 2.28 6.00
N ALA A 6 11.00 3.15 5.05
CA ALA A 6 12.31 3.74 4.85
C ALA A 6 12.70 4.64 6.03
N LYS A 7 13.93 4.51 6.48
CA LYS A 7 14.45 5.28 7.63
C LYS A 7 14.81 6.70 7.24
N ASN A 8 15.26 6.90 6.00
CA ASN A 8 15.67 8.20 5.47
C ASN A 8 15.55 8.18 3.95
N SER A 9 15.81 9.31 3.31
CA SER A 9 15.68 9.42 1.86
C SER A 9 16.64 8.49 1.10
N ASN A 10 17.86 8.30 1.59
CA ASN A 10 18.81 7.39 0.95
C ASN A 10 18.36 5.94 1.02
N ASP A 11 17.75 5.55 2.12
CA ASP A 11 17.18 4.22 2.29
C ASP A 11 16.03 4.00 1.30
N LEU A 12 15.19 5.02 1.10
CA LEU A 12 14.12 4.96 0.12
C LEU A 12 14.64 4.80 -1.30
N VAL A 13 15.68 5.55 -1.66
CA VAL A 13 16.33 5.39 -2.98
C VAL A 13 16.77 3.95 -3.18
N HIS A 14 17.40 3.36 -2.16
CA HIS A 14 17.86 1.98 -2.22
C HIS A 14 16.69 1.00 -2.38
N GLN A 15 15.62 1.19 -1.61
CA GLN A 15 14.43 0.33 -1.72
C GLN A 15 13.82 0.38 -3.12
N LEU A 16 13.69 1.57 -3.71
CA LEU A 16 13.12 1.70 -5.04
C LEU A 16 14.01 1.05 -6.10
N LYS A 17 15.33 1.10 -5.94
CA LYS A 17 16.25 0.40 -6.85
C LYS A 17 16.08 -1.11 -6.80
N VAL A 18 15.78 -1.65 -5.63
CA VAL A 18 15.52 -3.08 -5.46
C VAL A 18 14.18 -3.48 -6.08
N LEU A 19 13.16 -2.62 -5.94
CA LEU A 19 11.81 -2.93 -6.40
C LEU A 19 11.59 -2.66 -7.89
N GLU A 20 12.36 -1.74 -8.49
CA GLU A 20 12.09 -1.33 -9.86
C GLU A 20 12.12 -2.51 -10.83
N GLY A 21 11.20 -2.50 -11.79
CA GLY A 21 11.08 -3.54 -12.78
C GLY A 21 10.57 -4.88 -12.26
N ASN A 22 10.24 -4.98 -10.99
CA ASN A 22 9.84 -6.24 -10.35
C ASN A 22 8.42 -6.18 -9.80
N GLU A 23 7.91 -7.36 -9.46
CA GLU A 23 6.64 -7.48 -8.74
C GLU A 23 6.91 -7.59 -7.25
N HIS A 24 5.99 -7.05 -6.45
CA HIS A 24 5.94 -7.30 -5.02
C HIS A 24 4.50 -7.37 -4.55
N ILE A 25 4.28 -7.95 -3.38
CA ILE A 25 2.95 -8.12 -2.83
C ILE A 25 2.78 -7.16 -1.65
N VAL A 26 1.66 -6.41 -1.68
CA VAL A 26 1.25 -5.58 -0.57
C VAL A 26 0.16 -6.31 0.20
N TYR A 27 0.30 -6.43 1.51
CA TYR A 27 -0.69 -7.03 2.40
C TYR A 27 -1.32 -5.95 3.27
N SER A 28 -2.61 -6.12 3.51
CA SER A 28 -3.34 -5.24 4.41
C SER A 28 -4.17 -6.10 5.36
N ALA A 29 -4.09 -5.84 6.65
CA ALA A 29 -4.86 -6.56 7.66
C ALA A 29 -5.75 -5.59 8.40
N SER A 30 -7.02 -5.95 8.57
CA SER A 30 -8.01 -5.14 9.28
C SER A 30 -8.74 -5.99 10.30
N VAL A 31 -9.03 -5.39 11.47
CA VAL A 31 -9.74 -6.05 12.56
C VAL A 31 -10.82 -5.11 13.07
N VAL A 32 -12.03 -5.63 13.24
CA VAL A 32 -13.11 -4.91 13.90
C VAL A 32 -13.25 -5.43 15.32
N TYR A 33 -13.19 -4.54 16.30
CA TYR A 33 -13.39 -4.84 17.70
C TYR A 33 -14.77 -4.39 18.15
N ILE A 34 -15.44 -5.23 18.91
CA ILE A 34 -16.71 -4.89 19.54
C ILE A 34 -16.60 -5.31 21.01
N ASN A 35 -16.85 -4.35 21.93
CA ASN A 35 -16.69 -4.58 23.37
C ASN A 35 -15.31 -5.15 23.73
N ASN A 36 -14.25 -4.58 23.13
CA ASN A 36 -12.86 -4.97 23.33
C ASN A 36 -12.53 -6.41 22.87
N ARG A 37 -13.36 -6.98 21.99
CA ARG A 37 -13.10 -8.29 21.40
C ARG A 37 -12.98 -8.18 19.89
N PRO A 38 -12.02 -8.92 19.28
CA PRO A 38 -11.92 -8.98 17.82
C PRO A 38 -13.08 -9.85 17.29
N GLU A 39 -13.97 -9.24 16.51
CA GLU A 39 -15.16 -9.91 15.98
C GLU A 39 -15.02 -10.24 14.49
N TRP A 40 -14.14 -9.54 13.79
CA TRP A 40 -13.97 -9.72 12.35
C TRP A 40 -12.55 -9.40 11.95
N ARG A 41 -12.01 -10.20 11.04
CA ARG A 41 -10.68 -10.00 10.51
C ARG A 41 -10.70 -10.17 9.01
N PHE A 42 -9.84 -9.41 8.34
CA PHE A 42 -9.64 -9.56 6.91
C PHE A 42 -8.20 -9.27 6.56
N ILE A 43 -7.63 -10.12 5.71
CA ILE A 43 -6.31 -9.91 5.14
C ILE A 43 -6.48 -9.81 3.64
N GLY A 44 -6.16 -8.65 3.09
CA GLY A 44 -6.16 -8.42 1.66
C GLY A 44 -4.75 -8.39 1.10
N SER A 45 -4.62 -8.63 -0.18
CA SER A 45 -3.33 -8.53 -0.86
C SER A 45 -3.51 -8.02 -2.28
N ALA A 46 -2.45 -7.41 -2.80
CA ALA A 46 -2.39 -6.98 -4.19
C ALA A 46 -0.99 -7.19 -4.71
N ASN A 47 -0.89 -7.68 -5.95
CA ASN A 47 0.36 -7.78 -6.68
C ASN A 47 0.63 -6.46 -7.39
N MET A 48 1.75 -5.84 -7.08
CA MET A 48 2.15 -4.56 -7.63
C MET A 48 3.32 -4.80 -8.57
N THR A 49 3.18 -4.39 -9.83
CA THR A 49 4.29 -4.45 -10.79
C THR A 49 4.84 -3.04 -10.97
N MET A 50 6.09 -2.85 -10.57
CA MET A 50 6.74 -1.55 -10.69
C MET A 50 7.37 -1.38 -12.07
N ARG A 51 7.27 -0.17 -12.62
CA ARG A 51 7.90 0.15 -13.89
C ARG A 51 9.41 0.02 -13.78
N ASN A 52 10.08 -0.11 -14.94
CA ASN A 52 11.51 0.08 -14.99
C ASN A 52 11.80 1.56 -14.74
N LEU A 53 12.61 1.83 -13.74
CA LEU A 53 12.92 3.20 -13.32
C LEU A 53 14.40 3.48 -13.48
N SER A 54 14.74 4.61 -14.09
CA SER A 54 16.12 5.05 -14.16
C SER A 54 16.58 5.57 -12.80
N ASN A 55 17.92 5.58 -12.58
CA ASN A 55 18.48 6.18 -11.38
C ASN A 55 18.07 7.65 -11.22
N ASP A 56 18.11 8.40 -12.31
CA ASP A 56 17.74 9.82 -12.29
C ASP A 56 16.29 10.02 -11.89
N PHE A 57 15.39 9.17 -12.40
CA PHE A 57 13.98 9.24 -12.02
C PHE A 57 13.80 8.93 -10.54
N ILE A 58 14.45 7.90 -10.03
CA ILE A 58 14.34 7.51 -8.61
C ILE A 58 14.83 8.65 -7.71
N LEU A 59 15.98 9.23 -8.01
CA LEU A 59 16.53 10.31 -7.21
C LEU A 59 15.60 11.53 -7.19
N LYS A 60 15.08 11.90 -8.37
CA LYS A 60 14.16 13.04 -8.45
C LYS A 60 12.83 12.74 -7.75
N TYR A 61 12.29 11.55 -7.91
CA TYR A 61 11.05 11.15 -7.26
C TYR A 61 11.19 11.27 -5.73
N VAL A 62 12.28 10.76 -5.18
CA VAL A 62 12.51 10.80 -3.73
C VAL A 62 12.70 12.25 -3.27
N GLU A 63 13.50 13.04 -4.00
CA GLU A 63 13.71 14.45 -3.67
C GLU A 63 12.40 15.23 -3.62
N ASP A 64 11.56 15.05 -4.65
CA ASP A 64 10.32 15.81 -4.78
C ASP A 64 9.23 15.37 -3.79
N ASN A 65 9.27 14.14 -3.32
CA ASN A 65 8.15 13.55 -2.57
C ASN A 65 8.49 13.08 -1.16
N TRP A 66 9.75 13.18 -0.72
CA TRP A 66 10.16 12.62 0.57
C TRP A 66 9.32 13.14 1.75
N ASN A 67 9.01 14.42 1.79
CA ASN A 67 8.24 15.00 2.89
C ASN A 67 6.83 14.38 3.00
N THR A 68 6.28 13.93 1.88
CA THR A 68 4.95 13.34 1.83
C THR A 68 4.98 11.85 2.13
N ILE A 69 5.98 11.14 1.59
CA ILE A 69 5.99 9.67 1.58
C ILE A 69 6.87 9.04 2.65
N GLN A 70 7.58 9.82 3.45
CA GLN A 70 8.51 9.29 4.45
C GLN A 70 7.85 8.37 5.48
N HIS A 71 6.54 8.45 5.63
CA HIS A 71 5.79 7.61 6.55
C HIS A 71 5.13 6.40 5.88
N SER A 72 5.30 6.23 4.57
CA SER A 72 4.69 5.14 3.81
C SER A 72 5.65 3.97 3.65
N VAL A 73 5.13 2.75 3.78
CA VAL A 73 5.89 1.55 3.48
C VAL A 73 6.03 1.42 1.97
N GLY A 74 7.25 1.11 1.50
CA GLY A 74 7.53 1.03 0.07
C GLY A 74 7.76 2.37 -0.61
N GLY A 75 7.57 3.47 0.13
CA GLY A 75 7.89 4.81 -0.38
C GLY A 75 6.93 5.34 -1.42
N TYR A 76 5.63 4.96 -1.34
CA TYR A 76 4.67 5.46 -2.32
C TYR A 76 3.29 5.67 -1.72
N GLU A 77 2.55 6.57 -2.34
CA GLU A 77 1.12 6.77 -2.13
C GLU A 77 0.45 6.61 -3.49
N ILE A 78 -0.35 5.55 -3.64
CA ILE A 78 -0.89 5.18 -4.95
C ILE A 78 -1.88 6.21 -5.51
N GLU A 79 -2.56 6.96 -4.65
CA GLU A 79 -3.52 7.97 -5.06
C GLU A 79 -2.87 9.29 -5.48
N SER A 80 -1.55 9.40 -5.39
CA SER A 80 -0.81 10.61 -5.76
C SER A 80 0.40 10.26 -6.62
N ALA A 81 1.56 10.84 -6.36
CA ALA A 81 2.77 10.63 -7.15
C ALA A 81 3.17 9.15 -7.24
N GLY A 82 2.81 8.34 -6.25
CA GLY A 82 3.13 6.91 -6.24
C GLY A 82 2.54 6.14 -7.40
N ALA A 83 1.43 6.60 -7.97
CA ALA A 83 0.82 5.94 -9.12
C ALA A 83 1.76 5.86 -10.33
N SER A 84 2.67 6.82 -10.48
CA SER A 84 3.61 6.86 -11.60
C SER A 84 4.66 5.75 -11.55
N LEU A 85 4.82 5.11 -10.40
CA LEU A 85 5.83 4.04 -10.21
C LEU A 85 5.38 2.70 -10.81
N PHE A 86 4.08 2.51 -11.02
CA PHE A 86 3.53 1.19 -11.32
C PHE A 86 3.00 1.08 -12.74
N SER A 87 3.20 -0.10 -13.34
CA SER A 87 2.61 -0.45 -14.61
C SER A 87 1.36 -1.29 -14.45
N LYS A 88 1.20 -1.97 -13.29
CA LYS A 88 0.07 -2.86 -13.08
C LYS A 88 -0.18 -3.07 -11.58
N ILE A 89 -1.46 -3.10 -11.22
CA ILE A 89 -1.92 -3.51 -9.90
C ILE A 89 -2.92 -4.63 -10.11
N ASP A 90 -2.65 -5.80 -9.53
CA ASP A 90 -3.51 -6.97 -9.65
C ASP A 90 -3.97 -7.37 -8.25
N GLY A 91 -5.27 -7.20 -7.99
CA GLY A 91 -5.86 -7.46 -6.69
C GLY A 91 -6.82 -6.35 -6.28
N ASP A 92 -7.13 -6.31 -4.97
CA ASP A 92 -8.06 -5.33 -4.42
C ASP A 92 -7.37 -3.98 -4.24
N TYR A 93 -7.81 -2.97 -5.00
CA TYR A 93 -7.28 -1.62 -4.89
C TYR A 93 -7.40 -1.05 -3.48
N PHE A 94 -8.51 -1.30 -2.79
CA PHE A 94 -8.69 -0.80 -1.42
C PHE A 94 -7.72 -1.43 -0.44
N SER A 95 -7.26 -2.66 -0.69
CA SER A 95 -6.21 -3.27 0.13
C SER A 95 -4.88 -2.54 -0.02
N VAL A 96 -4.60 -1.97 -1.19
CA VAL A 96 -3.41 -1.14 -1.41
C VAL A 96 -3.50 0.13 -0.59
N LEU A 97 -4.69 0.70 -0.45
CA LEU A 97 -4.92 1.90 0.37
C LEU A 97 -4.93 1.60 1.87
N GLY A 98 -4.98 0.34 2.26
CA GLY A 98 -4.92 -0.09 3.66
C GLY A 98 -6.26 -0.37 4.33
N ILE A 99 -7.39 -0.19 3.63
CA ILE A 99 -8.73 -0.45 4.17
C ILE A 99 -9.54 -1.30 3.19
N PRO A 100 -9.95 -2.53 3.55
CA PRO A 100 -10.76 -3.37 2.68
C PRO A 100 -12.23 -2.94 2.73
N ILE A 101 -12.56 -1.83 2.08
CA ILE A 101 -13.85 -1.17 2.20
C ILE A 101 -15.01 -2.08 1.80
N LEU A 102 -14.89 -2.80 0.68
CA LEU A 102 -15.98 -3.64 0.20
C LEU A 102 -16.30 -4.77 1.19
N GLN A 103 -15.27 -5.42 1.71
CA GLN A 103 -15.41 -6.51 2.67
C GLN A 103 -15.93 -5.99 4.01
N LEU A 104 -15.48 -4.81 4.43
CA LEU A 104 -15.93 -4.20 5.68
C LEU A 104 -17.41 -3.83 5.60
N ILE A 105 -17.86 -3.23 4.49
CA ILE A 105 -19.26 -2.89 4.29
C ILE A 105 -20.13 -4.14 4.34
N ASP A 106 -19.71 -5.20 3.66
CA ASP A 106 -20.42 -6.47 3.65
C ASP A 106 -20.59 -7.03 5.06
N TYR A 107 -19.51 -7.00 5.85
CA TYR A 107 -19.57 -7.42 7.25
C TYR A 107 -20.55 -6.57 8.06
N LEU A 108 -20.52 -5.25 7.89
CA LEU A 108 -21.41 -4.35 8.64
C LEU A 108 -22.87 -4.52 8.27
N ILE A 109 -23.16 -4.79 7.01
CA ILE A 109 -24.52 -5.10 6.54
C ILE A 109 -25.00 -6.38 7.22
N ASN A 110 -24.19 -7.44 7.23
CA ASN A 110 -24.55 -8.71 7.82
C ASN A 110 -24.76 -8.63 9.33
N ARG A 111 -24.05 -7.71 9.99
CA ARG A 111 -24.24 -7.43 11.43
C ARG A 111 -25.47 -6.58 11.71
N GLY A 112 -26.08 -5.96 10.69
CA GLY A 112 -27.21 -5.06 10.89
C GLY A 112 -26.83 -3.64 11.29
N VAL A 113 -25.53 -3.29 11.22
CA VAL A 113 -25.07 -1.93 11.55
C VAL A 113 -25.40 -0.96 10.43
N ILE A 114 -25.29 -1.42 9.17
CA ILE A 114 -25.62 -0.63 7.98
C ILE A 114 -26.82 -1.29 7.31
N LYS A 115 -27.80 -0.49 6.92
CA LYS A 115 -28.93 -0.97 6.12
C LYS A 115 -28.57 -0.96 4.65
N GLN A 116 -29.00 -2.00 4.02
CA GLN A 116 -28.81 -2.16 2.58
C GLN A 116 -29.90 -1.43 1.80
#